data_e7e2bbed08e921431ce440d71fc53370
#
_entry.id   e7e2bbed08e921431ce440d71fc53370
#
_cell.length_a   1.000
_cell.length_b   1.000
_cell.length_c   1.000
_cell.angle_alpha   90.00
_cell.angle_beta   90.00
_cell.angle_gamma   90.00
#
_symmetry.space_group_name_H-M   'P 1'
#
loop_
_entity.id
_entity.type
_entity.pdbx_description
1 polymer ?
#
loop_
_entity_poly.entity_id
_entity_poly.type
_entity_poly.pdbx_seq_one_letter_code
_entity_poly.pdbx_strand_id
1 'polypeptide(L)'
;MNTLAVVVGSLLAITATPYLAFLALYAWVRPSGSPAEKSEAEPTVSIVLPTYNESRIVEAKLDDLLALDYPMEKVELVVVDSSTDETRDIIREYFAELDAPDLTLIEEDERRGLAPALNEAYDAARNEMVVKTDCDSKLPPDVLREAAANLADDEVDAVTGRNVEVLGGSEVESGYRGVQSHIQQLESHLDSTFIFHGPFSAFENDALLPIDPNSMADDTELALKIRRQGGRVVFDPAVQYMEASHSAFVKRRKQKDRRAMGLIRLLVQHRDAIGQHGRYGTVVLPFNWWFMIVSPWLLAGTLSLATLAGFAFGGPLGLIVPGVVGGFILIGSRDQLGSLQAAYSLLDTQISLLFASVKLLRGEGSATWEVDEELREQYE
;
A
#
# COMPACT_ATOMS: atom_id res chain seq x y z
N MET A 1 33.15 30.03 4.68
CA MET A 1 32.15 30.13 3.59
C MET A 1 32.11 28.87 2.73
N ASN A 2 33.22 28.46 2.13
CA ASN A 2 33.26 27.32 1.21
C ASN A 2 32.89 25.96 1.86
N THR A 3 33.29 25.73 3.12
CA THR A 3 33.07 24.45 3.81
C THR A 3 31.57 24.14 3.99
N LEU A 4 30.74 25.11 4.41
CA LEU A 4 29.31 24.91 4.65
C LEU A 4 28.56 24.70 3.32
N ALA A 5 28.93 25.44 2.28
CA ALA A 5 28.38 25.21 0.95
C ALA A 5 28.72 23.82 0.39
N VAL A 6 29.95 23.36 0.61
CA VAL A 6 30.39 22.00 0.24
C VAL A 6 29.57 20.94 0.99
N VAL A 7 29.38 21.12 2.32
CA VAL A 7 28.57 20.18 3.12
C VAL A 7 27.14 20.09 2.62
N VAL A 8 26.48 21.25 2.40
CA VAL A 8 25.10 21.27 1.87
C VAL A 8 25.04 20.62 0.48
N GLY A 9 25.97 20.95 -0.42
CA GLY A 9 26.06 20.34 -1.74
C GLY A 9 26.27 18.82 -1.71
N SER A 10 27.13 18.35 -0.80
CA SER A 10 27.37 16.91 -0.59
C SER A 10 26.13 16.18 -0.06
N LEU A 11 25.40 16.77 0.89
CA LEU A 11 24.16 16.20 1.42
C LEU A 11 23.06 16.14 0.34
N LEU A 12 22.94 17.19 -0.49
CA LEU A 12 22.03 17.18 -1.63
C LEU A 12 22.38 16.08 -2.62
N ALA A 13 23.66 15.92 -2.96
CA ALA A 13 24.12 14.85 -3.84
C ALA A 13 23.83 13.46 -3.26
N ILE A 14 24.14 13.23 -1.98
CA ILE A 14 23.85 11.97 -1.28
C ILE A 14 22.34 11.69 -1.28
N THR A 15 21.51 12.69 -1.00
CA THR A 15 20.05 12.54 -1.02
C THR A 15 19.51 12.23 -2.42
N ALA A 16 20.05 12.87 -3.46
CA ALA A 16 19.57 12.71 -4.83
C ALA A 16 20.07 11.42 -5.52
N THR A 17 21.24 10.91 -5.16
CA THR A 17 21.88 9.78 -5.85
C THR A 17 21.01 8.54 -5.96
N PRO A 18 20.34 8.02 -4.91
CA PRO A 18 19.50 6.83 -5.04
C PRO A 18 18.29 7.04 -5.94
N TYR A 19 17.71 8.25 -5.96
CA TYR A 19 16.61 8.56 -6.88
C TYR A 19 17.08 8.59 -8.34
N LEU A 20 18.26 9.16 -8.60
CA LEU A 20 18.87 9.16 -9.94
C LEU A 20 19.24 7.74 -10.37
N ALA A 21 19.79 6.93 -9.47
CA ALA A 21 20.09 5.54 -9.73
C ALA A 21 18.82 4.75 -10.05
N PHE A 22 17.73 4.99 -9.31
CA PHE A 22 16.44 4.37 -9.56
C PHE A 22 15.88 4.77 -10.94
N LEU A 23 15.92 6.05 -11.29
CA LEU A 23 15.48 6.54 -12.60
C LEU A 23 16.32 5.96 -13.74
N ALA A 24 17.64 5.85 -13.56
CA ALA A 24 18.52 5.22 -14.53
C ALA A 24 18.21 3.72 -14.70
N LEU A 25 17.95 3.02 -13.60
CA LEU A 25 17.57 1.61 -13.59
C LEU A 25 16.19 1.42 -14.27
N TYR A 26 15.23 2.29 -13.98
CA TYR A 26 13.92 2.29 -14.64
C TYR A 26 14.05 2.50 -16.16
N ALA A 27 14.86 3.47 -16.58
CA ALA A 27 15.10 3.75 -17.99
C ALA A 27 15.85 2.59 -18.70
N TRP A 28 16.65 1.82 -17.97
CA TRP A 28 17.37 0.64 -18.49
C TRP A 28 16.46 -0.59 -18.59
N VAL A 29 15.73 -0.91 -17.51
CA VAL A 29 14.82 -2.08 -17.45
C VAL A 29 13.60 -1.86 -18.34
N ARG A 30 13.05 -0.64 -18.38
CA ARG A 30 11.81 -0.27 -19.11
C ARG A 30 10.67 -1.22 -18.78
N PRO A 31 10.30 -1.33 -17.50
CA PRO A 31 9.28 -2.28 -17.09
C PRO A 31 7.93 -1.96 -17.76
N SER A 32 7.21 -2.98 -18.16
CA SER A 32 5.91 -2.86 -18.83
C SER A 32 5.03 -4.06 -18.48
N GLY A 33 3.81 -3.81 -18.03
CA GLY A 33 2.87 -4.86 -17.62
C GLY A 33 3.35 -5.65 -16.40
N SER A 34 2.88 -6.89 -16.28
CA SER A 34 3.38 -7.86 -15.30
C SER A 34 4.69 -8.50 -15.78
N PRO A 35 5.61 -8.86 -14.89
CA PRO A 35 6.76 -9.69 -15.20
C PRO A 35 6.42 -11.20 -15.26
N ALA A 36 5.20 -11.60 -14.86
CA ALA A 36 4.74 -12.99 -14.88
C ALA A 36 4.49 -13.49 -16.31
N GLU A 37 4.75 -14.76 -16.56
CA GLU A 37 4.36 -15.45 -17.78
C GLU A 37 2.87 -15.82 -17.73
N LYS A 38 2.01 -14.82 -17.90
CA LYS A 38 0.55 -14.95 -17.75
C LYS A 38 -0.03 -15.97 -18.71
N SER A 39 -0.89 -16.84 -18.20
CA SER A 39 -1.70 -17.77 -18.99
C SER A 39 -3.14 -17.79 -18.49
N GLU A 40 -4.08 -18.23 -19.33
CA GLU A 40 -5.46 -18.41 -18.91
C GLU A 40 -5.55 -19.49 -17.83
N ALA A 41 -6.08 -19.12 -16.66
CA ALA A 41 -6.33 -20.01 -15.55
C ALA A 41 -7.64 -19.63 -14.86
N GLU A 42 -8.31 -20.61 -14.30
CA GLU A 42 -9.57 -20.45 -13.59
C GLU A 42 -9.60 -21.34 -12.36
N PRO A 43 -8.64 -21.12 -11.38
CA PRO A 43 -8.58 -21.87 -10.15
C PRO A 43 -9.82 -21.65 -9.27
N THR A 44 -10.00 -22.47 -8.24
CA THR A 44 -10.95 -22.19 -7.18
C THR A 44 -10.45 -21.01 -6.32
N VAL A 45 -11.37 -20.15 -5.83
CA VAL A 45 -11.02 -18.87 -5.20
C VAL A 45 -11.69 -18.74 -3.83
N SER A 46 -10.91 -18.42 -2.80
CA SER A 46 -11.42 -17.96 -1.50
C SER A 46 -11.26 -16.45 -1.41
N ILE A 47 -12.39 -15.71 -1.40
CA ILE A 47 -12.36 -14.26 -1.18
C ILE A 47 -12.47 -13.99 0.31
N VAL A 48 -11.43 -13.42 0.91
CA VAL A 48 -11.35 -13.02 2.32
C VAL A 48 -11.81 -11.57 2.46
N LEU A 49 -12.87 -11.36 3.22
CA LEU A 49 -13.48 -10.06 3.49
C LEU A 49 -13.54 -9.80 5.00
N PRO A 50 -12.60 -9.05 5.59
CA PRO A 50 -12.70 -8.60 6.98
C PRO A 50 -13.71 -7.45 7.09
N THR A 51 -14.62 -7.54 8.07
CA THR A 51 -15.66 -6.54 8.32
C THR A 51 -15.66 -6.05 9.77
N TYR A 52 -15.94 -4.75 9.96
CA TYR A 52 -16.17 -4.15 11.26
C TYR A 52 -17.06 -2.92 11.16
N ASN A 53 -18.34 -3.04 11.56
CA ASN A 53 -19.35 -1.98 11.50
C ASN A 53 -19.50 -1.40 10.08
N GLU A 54 -19.79 -2.27 9.13
CA GLU A 54 -19.95 -1.96 7.70
C GLU A 54 -21.41 -2.08 7.24
N SER A 55 -22.39 -2.08 8.17
CA SER A 55 -23.81 -2.27 7.86
C SER A 55 -24.33 -1.37 6.74
N ARG A 56 -23.73 -0.21 6.55
CA ARG A 56 -24.08 0.77 5.52
C ARG A 56 -23.67 0.37 4.10
N ILE A 57 -22.57 -0.34 3.94
CA ILE A 57 -21.96 -0.61 2.62
C ILE A 57 -21.76 -2.09 2.31
N VAL A 58 -21.94 -2.98 3.30
CA VAL A 58 -21.65 -4.41 3.12
C VAL A 58 -22.51 -5.05 2.03
N GLU A 59 -23.79 -4.69 1.92
CA GLU A 59 -24.67 -5.20 0.86
C GLU A 59 -24.17 -4.79 -0.53
N ALA A 60 -23.79 -3.50 -0.71
CA ALA A 60 -23.22 -3.01 -1.96
C ALA A 60 -21.86 -3.67 -2.28
N LYS A 61 -21.06 -4.04 -1.25
CA LYS A 61 -19.84 -4.82 -1.44
C LYS A 61 -20.12 -6.25 -1.88
N LEU A 62 -21.14 -6.88 -1.33
CA LEU A 62 -21.56 -8.22 -1.76
C LEU A 62 -22.05 -8.21 -3.21
N ASP A 63 -22.84 -7.20 -3.60
CA ASP A 63 -23.25 -6.99 -5.01
C ASP A 63 -22.03 -6.83 -5.94
N ASP A 64 -21.03 -6.05 -5.54
CA ASP A 64 -19.76 -5.84 -6.27
C ASP A 64 -19.01 -7.17 -6.47
N LEU A 65 -18.95 -8.02 -5.43
CA LEU A 65 -18.30 -9.33 -5.50
C LEU A 65 -19.07 -10.32 -6.39
N LEU A 66 -20.40 -10.32 -6.35
CA LEU A 66 -21.22 -11.19 -7.20
C LEU A 66 -21.26 -10.75 -8.67
N ALA A 67 -20.88 -9.49 -8.94
CA ALA A 67 -20.78 -8.95 -10.31
C ALA A 67 -19.44 -9.26 -10.99
N LEU A 68 -18.50 -9.93 -10.31
CA LEU A 68 -17.24 -10.34 -10.90
C LEU A 68 -17.43 -11.37 -12.02
N ASP A 69 -16.68 -11.22 -13.12
CA ASP A 69 -16.66 -12.16 -14.24
C ASP A 69 -15.86 -13.42 -13.88
N TYR A 70 -16.44 -14.22 -12.97
CA TYR A 70 -15.86 -15.48 -12.51
C TYR A 70 -16.96 -16.48 -12.19
N PRO A 71 -16.77 -17.80 -12.42
CA PRO A 71 -17.77 -18.82 -12.05
C PRO A 71 -17.97 -18.85 -10.53
N MET A 72 -19.15 -18.41 -10.06
CA MET A 72 -19.42 -18.31 -8.62
C MET A 72 -19.43 -19.65 -7.90
N GLU A 73 -19.66 -20.75 -8.61
CA GLU A 73 -19.53 -22.13 -8.10
C GLU A 73 -18.07 -22.53 -7.78
N LYS A 74 -17.09 -21.77 -8.24
CA LYS A 74 -15.66 -21.91 -7.90
C LYS A 74 -15.21 -20.95 -6.82
N VAL A 75 -16.10 -20.09 -6.32
CA VAL A 75 -15.79 -19.05 -5.34
C VAL A 75 -16.38 -19.45 -3.99
N GLU A 76 -15.62 -19.26 -2.90
CA GLU A 76 -16.15 -19.13 -1.55
C GLU A 76 -15.87 -17.73 -1.02
N LEU A 77 -16.79 -17.21 -0.21
CA LEU A 77 -16.57 -15.98 0.54
C LEU A 77 -16.27 -16.34 2.00
N VAL A 78 -15.11 -15.95 2.49
CA VAL A 78 -14.70 -16.09 3.90
C VAL A 78 -14.77 -14.71 4.55
N VAL A 79 -15.81 -14.46 5.31
CA VAL A 79 -15.99 -13.21 6.06
C VAL A 79 -15.53 -13.42 7.49
N VAL A 80 -14.67 -12.56 7.99
CA VAL A 80 -14.34 -12.46 9.41
C VAL A 80 -14.87 -11.14 9.95
N ASP A 81 -15.81 -11.24 10.88
CA ASP A 81 -16.57 -10.09 11.37
C ASP A 81 -16.46 -9.90 12.88
N SER A 82 -16.11 -8.68 13.28
CA SER A 82 -16.09 -8.25 14.68
C SER A 82 -17.06 -7.09 14.96
N SER A 83 -18.09 -6.94 14.12
CA SER A 83 -19.08 -5.85 14.21
C SER A 83 -19.98 -5.93 15.43
N THR A 84 -20.44 -4.77 15.85
CA THR A 84 -21.43 -4.59 16.91
C THR A 84 -22.76 -4.02 16.38
N ASP A 85 -22.83 -3.74 15.08
CA ASP A 85 -24.01 -3.29 14.36
C ASP A 85 -24.67 -4.45 13.58
N GLU A 86 -25.56 -4.15 12.62
CA GLU A 86 -26.35 -5.11 11.84
C GLU A 86 -25.56 -5.80 10.71
N THR A 87 -24.26 -5.56 10.59
CA THR A 87 -23.41 -6.09 9.48
C THR A 87 -23.55 -7.60 9.32
N ARG A 88 -23.48 -8.37 10.41
CA ARG A 88 -23.59 -9.84 10.40
C ARG A 88 -24.94 -10.32 9.90
N ASP A 89 -26.01 -9.65 10.36
CA ASP A 89 -27.36 -10.04 10.01
C ASP A 89 -27.65 -9.77 8.53
N ILE A 90 -27.15 -8.63 7.99
CA ILE A 90 -27.22 -8.32 6.57
C ILE A 90 -26.51 -9.39 5.74
N ILE A 91 -25.28 -9.79 6.13
CA ILE A 91 -24.53 -10.83 5.41
C ILE A 91 -25.28 -12.16 5.42
N ARG A 92 -25.81 -12.59 6.56
CA ARG A 92 -26.59 -13.84 6.66
C ARG A 92 -27.86 -13.82 5.80
N GLU A 93 -28.59 -12.71 5.85
CA GLU A 93 -29.83 -12.54 5.07
C GLU A 93 -29.52 -12.53 3.57
N TYR A 94 -28.45 -11.85 3.15
CA TYR A 94 -28.01 -11.77 1.75
C TYR A 94 -27.70 -13.16 1.17
N PHE A 95 -27.07 -14.04 1.92
CA PHE A 95 -26.71 -15.39 1.47
C PHE A 95 -27.81 -16.44 1.70
N ALA A 96 -28.90 -16.12 2.39
CA ALA A 96 -29.94 -17.10 2.74
C ALA A 96 -30.64 -17.75 1.54
N GLU A 97 -30.66 -17.07 0.39
CA GLU A 97 -31.32 -17.51 -0.84
C GLU A 97 -30.34 -17.78 -2.00
N LEU A 98 -29.01 -17.70 -1.74
CA LEU A 98 -27.99 -17.92 -2.76
C LEU A 98 -27.47 -19.35 -2.73
N ASP A 99 -27.40 -19.98 -3.90
CA ASP A 99 -26.78 -21.30 -4.08
C ASP A 99 -25.24 -21.23 -4.21
N ALA A 100 -24.71 -20.07 -4.65
CA ALA A 100 -23.28 -19.79 -4.82
C ALA A 100 -23.03 -18.27 -4.76
N PRO A 101 -21.86 -17.80 -4.32
CA PRO A 101 -20.75 -18.60 -3.75
C PRO A 101 -21.06 -19.13 -2.34
N ASP A 102 -20.30 -20.13 -1.89
CA ASP A 102 -20.34 -20.62 -0.51
C ASP A 102 -19.92 -19.51 0.46
N LEU A 103 -20.61 -19.38 1.61
CA LEU A 103 -20.25 -18.46 2.68
C LEU A 103 -19.66 -19.19 3.88
N THR A 104 -18.48 -18.76 4.32
CA THR A 104 -17.92 -19.04 5.64
C THR A 104 -17.92 -17.75 6.45
N LEU A 105 -18.79 -17.61 7.46
CA LEU A 105 -18.87 -16.44 8.33
C LEU A 105 -18.24 -16.78 9.69
N ILE A 106 -17.09 -16.15 9.96
CA ILE A 106 -16.35 -16.25 11.23
C ILE A 106 -16.72 -15.04 12.09
N GLU A 107 -17.32 -15.28 13.23
CA GLU A 107 -17.78 -14.24 14.13
C GLU A 107 -16.82 -14.11 15.31
N GLU A 108 -16.18 -12.94 15.42
CA GLU A 108 -15.36 -12.62 16.59
C GLU A 108 -16.23 -12.02 17.71
N ASP A 109 -16.07 -12.53 18.92
CA ASP A 109 -16.75 -12.00 20.11
C ASP A 109 -16.19 -10.61 20.52
N GLU A 110 -14.90 -10.40 20.28
CA GLU A 110 -14.18 -9.15 20.57
C GLU A 110 -13.28 -8.77 19.40
N ARG A 111 -13.16 -7.48 19.12
CA ARG A 111 -12.28 -6.96 18.09
C ARG A 111 -10.81 -7.10 18.46
N ARG A 112 -10.12 -8.10 17.93
CA ARG A 112 -8.70 -8.39 18.18
C ARG A 112 -7.75 -7.60 17.28
N GLY A 113 -8.25 -7.00 16.20
CA GLY A 113 -7.49 -6.29 15.18
C GLY A 113 -7.49 -7.02 13.84
N LEU A 114 -7.00 -6.36 12.77
CA LEU A 114 -7.09 -6.91 11.41
C LEU A 114 -6.20 -8.14 11.23
N ALA A 115 -4.94 -8.09 11.66
CA ALA A 115 -4.00 -9.20 11.44
C ALA A 115 -4.43 -10.52 12.10
N PRO A 116 -4.92 -10.56 13.37
CA PRO A 116 -5.51 -11.78 13.94
C PRO A 116 -6.73 -12.28 13.15
N ALA A 117 -7.62 -11.38 12.74
CA ALA A 117 -8.80 -11.71 11.95
C ALA A 117 -8.43 -12.32 10.58
N LEU A 118 -7.44 -11.71 9.87
CA LEU A 118 -6.93 -12.25 8.62
C LEU A 118 -6.29 -13.62 8.78
N ASN A 119 -5.51 -13.85 9.84
CA ASN A 119 -4.93 -15.17 10.09
C ASN A 119 -6.02 -16.25 10.23
N GLU A 120 -7.10 -15.94 10.95
CA GLU A 120 -8.22 -16.89 11.12
C GLU A 120 -8.96 -17.12 9.80
N ALA A 121 -9.15 -16.06 8.98
CA ALA A 121 -9.77 -16.18 7.68
C ALA A 121 -8.90 -16.96 6.67
N TYR A 122 -7.59 -16.74 6.69
CA TYR A 122 -6.65 -17.49 5.83
C TYR A 122 -6.58 -18.96 6.21
N ASP A 123 -6.62 -19.30 7.52
CA ASP A 123 -6.68 -20.69 7.98
C ASP A 123 -8.00 -21.38 7.59
N ALA A 124 -9.08 -20.62 7.39
CA ALA A 124 -10.38 -21.13 6.96
C ALA A 124 -10.53 -21.25 5.44
N ALA A 125 -9.71 -20.53 4.66
CA ALA A 125 -9.73 -20.55 3.21
C ALA A 125 -9.31 -21.93 2.65
N ARG A 126 -10.13 -22.48 1.73
CA ARG A 126 -9.97 -23.87 1.25
C ARG A 126 -9.55 -23.98 -0.21
N ASN A 127 -9.65 -22.89 -0.95
CA ASN A 127 -9.45 -22.86 -2.39
C ASN A 127 -7.99 -22.58 -2.78
N GLU A 128 -7.65 -22.83 -4.05
CA GLU A 128 -6.27 -22.72 -4.58
C GLU A 128 -5.75 -21.27 -4.53
N MET A 129 -6.58 -20.32 -4.93
CA MET A 129 -6.26 -18.88 -4.89
C MET A 129 -6.99 -18.22 -3.73
N VAL A 130 -6.28 -17.46 -2.91
CA VAL A 130 -6.86 -16.66 -1.82
C VAL A 130 -6.74 -15.19 -2.15
N VAL A 131 -7.87 -14.49 -2.16
CA VAL A 131 -7.96 -13.06 -2.48
C VAL A 131 -8.41 -12.31 -1.25
N LYS A 132 -7.65 -11.32 -0.81
CA LYS A 132 -8.07 -10.38 0.24
C LYS A 132 -8.57 -9.09 -0.40
N THR A 133 -9.72 -8.60 0.07
CA THR A 133 -10.25 -7.29 -0.31
C THR A 133 -10.86 -6.57 0.89
N ASP A 134 -10.85 -5.22 0.85
CA ASP A 134 -11.49 -4.38 1.88
C ASP A 134 -12.95 -4.12 1.54
N CYS A 135 -13.79 -3.91 2.54
CA CYS A 135 -15.23 -3.65 2.36
C CYS A 135 -15.49 -2.33 1.59
N ASP A 136 -14.63 -1.33 1.78
CA ASP A 136 -14.71 0.00 1.16
C ASP A 136 -13.92 0.12 -0.16
N SER A 137 -13.63 -0.99 -0.83
CA SER A 137 -13.00 -1.04 -2.15
C SER A 137 -13.96 -1.61 -3.20
N LYS A 138 -13.91 -1.07 -4.44
CA LYS A 138 -14.63 -1.60 -5.61
C LYS A 138 -13.67 -2.33 -6.54
N LEU A 139 -14.15 -3.40 -7.14
CA LEU A 139 -13.35 -4.29 -7.98
C LEU A 139 -13.87 -4.29 -9.42
N PRO A 140 -13.03 -4.12 -10.45
CA PRO A 140 -13.42 -4.38 -11.83
C PRO A 140 -13.81 -5.84 -12.03
N PRO A 141 -14.77 -6.13 -12.93
CA PRO A 141 -15.30 -7.48 -13.12
C PRO A 141 -14.23 -8.54 -13.44
N ASP A 142 -13.16 -8.18 -14.12
CA ASP A 142 -12.10 -9.07 -14.62
C ASP A 142 -10.94 -9.28 -13.63
N VAL A 143 -10.98 -8.66 -12.45
CA VAL A 143 -9.85 -8.64 -11.50
C VAL A 143 -9.40 -10.04 -11.05
N LEU A 144 -10.35 -10.97 -10.83
CA LEU A 144 -10.00 -12.35 -10.46
C LEU A 144 -9.30 -13.09 -11.60
N ARG A 145 -9.73 -12.88 -12.85
CA ARG A 145 -9.08 -13.47 -14.04
C ARG A 145 -7.66 -12.93 -14.22
N GLU A 146 -7.49 -11.62 -14.04
CA GLU A 146 -6.18 -10.98 -14.11
C GLU A 146 -5.24 -11.46 -13.01
N ALA A 147 -5.73 -11.66 -11.78
CA ALA A 147 -4.96 -12.23 -10.70
C ALA A 147 -4.60 -13.70 -10.97
N ALA A 148 -5.58 -14.54 -11.34
CA ALA A 148 -5.36 -15.94 -11.67
C ALA A 148 -4.36 -16.13 -12.80
N ALA A 149 -4.40 -15.26 -13.83
CA ALA A 149 -3.44 -15.31 -14.93
C ALA A 149 -1.98 -15.05 -14.48
N ASN A 150 -1.76 -14.22 -13.45
CA ASN A 150 -0.43 -14.01 -12.87
C ASN A 150 0.03 -15.21 -12.03
N LEU A 151 -0.87 -15.80 -11.23
CA LEU A 151 -0.58 -16.95 -10.39
C LEU A 151 -0.48 -18.26 -11.19
N ALA A 152 -0.85 -18.28 -12.46
CA ALA A 152 -0.62 -19.38 -13.37
C ALA A 152 0.86 -19.54 -13.79
N ASP A 153 1.72 -18.58 -13.43
CA ASP A 153 3.18 -18.69 -13.52
C ASP A 153 3.70 -19.33 -12.23
N ASP A 154 4.23 -20.54 -12.32
CA ASP A 154 4.76 -21.33 -11.20
C ASP A 154 5.83 -20.58 -10.35
N GLU A 155 6.39 -19.50 -10.86
CA GLU A 155 7.33 -18.65 -10.11
C GLU A 155 6.63 -17.57 -9.25
N VAL A 156 5.31 -17.36 -9.41
CA VAL A 156 4.57 -16.26 -8.77
C VAL A 156 3.62 -16.79 -7.70
N ASP A 157 3.87 -16.46 -6.45
CA ASP A 157 3.06 -16.89 -5.29
C ASP A 157 2.07 -15.84 -4.82
N ALA A 158 2.26 -14.58 -5.23
CA ALA A 158 1.33 -13.51 -4.87
C ALA A 158 1.35 -12.36 -5.88
N VAL A 159 0.19 -11.75 -6.07
CA VAL A 159 0.03 -10.58 -6.93
C VAL A 159 -0.81 -9.49 -6.25
N THR A 160 -0.38 -8.25 -6.41
CA THR A 160 -1.17 -7.07 -6.05
C THR A 160 -1.29 -6.14 -7.25
N GLY A 161 -2.21 -5.20 -7.17
CA GLY A 161 -2.59 -4.37 -8.29
C GLY A 161 -2.52 -2.87 -8.05
N ARG A 162 -3.13 -2.13 -8.97
CA ARG A 162 -3.13 -0.68 -9.03
C ARG A 162 -4.49 -0.09 -8.67
N ASN A 163 -4.49 0.92 -7.81
CA ASN A 163 -5.67 1.79 -7.69
C ASN A 163 -5.81 2.63 -8.98
N VAL A 164 -6.93 2.44 -9.67
CA VAL A 164 -7.21 3.15 -10.94
C VAL A 164 -8.09 4.38 -10.75
N GLU A 165 -8.91 4.39 -9.70
CA GLU A 165 -9.78 5.51 -9.38
C GLU A 165 -9.83 5.72 -7.86
N VAL A 166 -9.76 6.98 -7.47
CA VAL A 166 -9.97 7.40 -6.09
C VAL A 166 -11.43 7.82 -5.97
N LEU A 167 -12.26 6.99 -5.36
CA LEU A 167 -13.65 7.31 -5.09
C LEU A 167 -13.70 8.57 -4.19
N GLY A 168 -14.51 9.56 -4.56
CA GLY A 168 -14.56 10.86 -3.88
C GLY A 168 -13.54 11.90 -4.33
N GLY A 169 -12.68 11.60 -5.32
CA GLY A 169 -11.93 12.56 -6.14
C GLY A 169 -10.85 13.40 -5.44
N SER A 170 -9.65 12.85 -5.23
CA SER A 170 -8.46 13.65 -4.86
C SER A 170 -7.36 13.49 -5.92
N GLU A 171 -7.15 14.55 -6.74
CA GLU A 171 -6.09 14.57 -7.78
C GLU A 171 -4.67 14.47 -7.19
N VAL A 172 -4.46 15.00 -5.97
CA VAL A 172 -3.18 14.89 -5.25
C VAL A 172 -2.84 13.43 -4.94
N GLU A 173 -3.84 12.62 -4.59
CA GLU A 173 -3.68 11.20 -4.30
C GLU A 173 -3.37 10.41 -5.58
N SER A 174 -4.03 10.72 -6.69
CA SER A 174 -3.81 10.06 -7.98
C SER A 174 -2.37 10.22 -8.49
N GLY A 175 -1.79 11.41 -8.34
CA GLY A 175 -0.40 11.69 -8.71
C GLY A 175 0.62 10.86 -7.92
N TYR A 176 0.42 10.70 -6.60
CA TYR A 176 1.27 9.86 -5.76
C TYR A 176 1.20 8.37 -6.17
N ARG A 177 -0.01 7.87 -6.41
CA ARG A 177 -0.24 6.46 -6.80
C ARG A 177 0.40 6.12 -8.14
N GLY A 178 0.45 7.08 -9.07
CA GLY A 178 1.18 6.92 -10.33
C GLY A 178 2.68 6.69 -10.11
N VAL A 179 3.33 7.48 -9.25
CA VAL A 179 4.75 7.29 -8.91
C VAL A 179 4.99 5.95 -8.21
N GLN A 180 4.14 5.59 -7.26
CA GLN A 180 4.22 4.32 -6.53
C GLN A 180 4.07 3.13 -7.49
N SER A 181 3.13 3.17 -8.42
CA SER A 181 2.93 2.14 -9.44
C SER A 181 4.19 1.91 -10.29
N HIS A 182 4.90 2.97 -10.68
CA HIS A 182 6.17 2.85 -11.42
C HIS A 182 7.27 2.19 -10.57
N ILE A 183 7.33 2.50 -9.27
CA ILE A 183 8.29 1.88 -8.35
C ILE A 183 8.01 0.39 -8.24
N GLN A 184 6.78 0.00 -7.94
CA GLN A 184 6.36 -1.38 -7.78
C GLN A 184 6.56 -2.21 -9.06
N GLN A 185 6.29 -1.59 -10.21
CA GLN A 185 6.51 -2.21 -11.51
C GLN A 185 8.01 -2.50 -11.76
N LEU A 186 8.90 -1.55 -11.45
CA LEU A 186 10.34 -1.79 -11.56
C LEU A 186 10.79 -2.88 -10.58
N GLU A 187 10.35 -2.83 -9.31
CA GLU A 187 10.69 -3.82 -8.30
C GLU A 187 10.31 -5.24 -8.75
N SER A 188 9.10 -5.42 -9.26
CA SER A 188 8.59 -6.71 -9.75
C SER A 188 9.37 -7.24 -10.94
N HIS A 189 9.84 -6.37 -11.85
CA HIS A 189 10.70 -6.77 -12.97
C HIS A 189 12.15 -7.07 -12.55
N LEU A 190 12.59 -6.55 -11.42
CA LEU A 190 13.90 -6.87 -10.85
C LEU A 190 13.88 -8.19 -10.09
N ASP A 191 12.80 -8.41 -9.31
CA ASP A 191 12.61 -9.58 -8.44
C ASP A 191 11.15 -9.61 -7.93
N SER A 192 10.85 -8.90 -6.85
CA SER A 192 9.56 -8.83 -6.18
C SER A 192 9.29 -7.40 -5.70
N THR A 193 8.01 -6.99 -5.68
CA THR A 193 7.64 -5.69 -5.11
C THR A 193 7.66 -5.73 -3.59
N PHE A 194 7.91 -4.56 -2.96
CA PHE A 194 7.90 -4.47 -1.50
C PHE A 194 6.48 -4.23 -0.97
N ILE A 195 5.72 -3.30 -1.56
CA ILE A 195 4.41 -2.89 -1.04
C ILE A 195 3.31 -3.74 -1.66
N PHE A 196 2.44 -4.30 -0.82
CA PHE A 196 1.17 -4.89 -1.19
C PHE A 196 0.00 -4.01 -0.73
N HIS A 197 -1.15 -4.15 -1.37
CA HIS A 197 -2.29 -3.27 -1.19
C HIS A 197 -3.50 -4.00 -0.62
N GLY A 198 -4.01 -3.52 0.53
CA GLY A 198 -5.17 -4.07 1.21
C GLY A 198 -6.46 -4.16 0.39
N PRO A 199 -6.79 -3.17 -0.44
CA PRO A 199 -7.99 -3.24 -1.27
C PRO A 199 -8.05 -4.42 -2.23
N PHE A 200 -6.89 -4.92 -2.69
CA PHE A 200 -6.79 -6.15 -3.47
C PHE A 200 -5.39 -6.75 -3.41
N SER A 201 -5.32 -7.99 -2.93
CA SER A 201 -4.13 -8.85 -3.01
C SER A 201 -4.57 -10.29 -3.20
N ALA A 202 -3.90 -11.03 -4.09
CA ALA A 202 -4.14 -12.44 -4.33
C ALA A 202 -2.89 -13.26 -4.07
N PHE A 203 -3.07 -14.47 -3.54
CA PHE A 203 -2.02 -15.37 -3.07
C PHE A 203 -2.34 -16.79 -3.49
N GLU A 204 -1.32 -17.59 -3.78
CA GLU A 204 -1.43 -19.05 -3.72
C GLU A 204 -1.73 -19.46 -2.28
N ASN A 205 -2.70 -20.35 -2.05
CA ASN A 205 -3.09 -20.75 -0.69
C ASN A 205 -1.91 -21.40 0.07
N ASP A 206 -1.15 -22.25 -0.61
CA ASP A 206 0.01 -22.93 -0.03
C ASP A 206 1.17 -21.97 0.32
N ALA A 207 1.17 -20.75 -0.21
CA ALA A 207 2.15 -19.72 0.10
C ALA A 207 1.80 -18.88 1.33
N LEU A 208 0.58 -18.96 1.85
CA LEU A 208 0.13 -18.18 2.98
C LEU A 208 0.93 -18.46 4.25
N LEU A 209 1.25 -17.41 4.98
CA LEU A 209 2.03 -17.47 6.23
C LEU A 209 1.36 -16.63 7.31
N PRO A 210 1.46 -17.04 8.59
CA PRO A 210 0.88 -16.24 9.68
C PRO A 210 1.46 -14.83 9.74
N ILE A 211 0.58 -13.85 9.85
CA ILE A 211 0.90 -12.42 10.04
C ILE A 211 1.11 -12.16 11.54
N ASP A 212 2.05 -11.27 11.90
CA ASP A 212 2.22 -10.84 13.30
C ASP A 212 0.91 -10.20 13.79
N PRO A 213 0.33 -10.65 14.92
CA PRO A 213 -0.91 -10.10 15.45
C PRO A 213 -0.88 -8.58 15.70
N ASN A 214 0.31 -8.00 15.84
CA ASN A 214 0.50 -6.56 16.01
C ASN A 214 0.93 -5.86 14.72
N SER A 215 0.78 -6.49 13.56
CA SER A 215 1.11 -5.88 12.27
C SER A 215 0.26 -4.64 12.03
N MET A 216 0.89 -3.63 11.44
CA MET A 216 0.24 -2.41 10.96
C MET A 216 0.30 -2.31 9.42
N ALA A 217 0.88 -3.31 8.76
CA ALA A 217 1.05 -3.42 7.31
C ALA A 217 0.95 -4.90 6.92
N ASP A 218 -0.17 -5.53 7.28
CA ASP A 218 -0.48 -6.95 7.17
C ASP A 218 -0.27 -7.52 5.77
N ASP A 219 -0.80 -6.87 4.74
CA ASP A 219 -0.65 -7.31 3.35
C ASP A 219 0.82 -7.30 2.91
N THR A 220 1.54 -6.21 3.22
CA THR A 220 2.97 -6.06 2.90
C THR A 220 3.83 -7.03 3.71
N GLU A 221 3.46 -7.31 4.97
CA GLU A 221 4.16 -8.28 5.81
C GLU A 221 4.02 -9.70 5.26
N LEU A 222 2.81 -10.09 4.85
CA LEU A 222 2.57 -11.40 4.26
C LEU A 222 3.40 -11.57 2.99
N ALA A 223 3.34 -10.60 2.06
CA ALA A 223 4.13 -10.61 0.84
C ALA A 223 5.65 -10.70 1.11
N LEU A 224 6.15 -9.93 2.07
CA LEU A 224 7.55 -10.00 2.48
C LEU A 224 7.93 -11.36 3.06
N LYS A 225 7.06 -11.97 3.86
CA LYS A 225 7.28 -13.32 4.42
C LYS A 225 7.30 -14.38 3.32
N ILE A 226 6.37 -14.34 2.37
CA ILE A 226 6.36 -15.22 1.19
C ILE A 226 7.68 -15.07 0.45
N ARG A 227 8.13 -13.84 0.15
CA ARG A 227 9.41 -13.63 -0.53
C ARG A 227 10.61 -14.16 0.26
N ARG A 228 10.60 -14.07 1.57
CA ARG A 228 11.67 -14.63 2.44
C ARG A 228 11.71 -16.16 2.43
N GLN A 229 10.60 -16.83 2.16
CA GLN A 229 10.55 -18.30 1.98
C GLN A 229 10.96 -18.74 0.57
N GLY A 230 11.24 -17.81 -0.33
CA GLY A 230 11.70 -18.09 -1.69
C GLY A 230 10.65 -17.82 -2.76
N GLY A 231 9.40 -17.56 -2.38
CA GLY A 231 8.32 -17.20 -3.28
C GLY A 231 8.55 -15.87 -3.98
N ARG A 232 7.84 -15.61 -5.08
CA ARG A 232 7.88 -14.37 -5.82
C ARG A 232 6.57 -13.61 -5.68
N VAL A 233 6.66 -12.34 -5.35
CA VAL A 233 5.50 -11.47 -5.16
C VAL A 233 5.56 -10.30 -6.14
N VAL A 234 4.52 -10.13 -6.98
CA VAL A 234 4.56 -9.20 -8.10
C VAL A 234 3.46 -8.14 -8.04
N PHE A 235 3.72 -7.03 -8.71
CA PHE A 235 2.75 -6.00 -8.99
C PHE A 235 2.39 -6.04 -10.47
N ASP A 236 1.08 -6.16 -10.76
CA ASP A 236 0.56 -6.07 -12.12
C ASP A 236 -0.39 -4.87 -12.26
N PRO A 237 -0.11 -3.90 -13.15
CA PRO A 237 -1.02 -2.77 -13.38
C PRO A 237 -2.34 -3.16 -14.04
N ALA A 238 -2.50 -4.38 -14.56
CA ALA A 238 -3.77 -4.90 -15.09
C ALA A 238 -4.70 -5.40 -13.97
N VAL A 239 -4.14 -5.85 -12.85
CA VAL A 239 -4.91 -6.11 -11.63
C VAL A 239 -5.30 -4.76 -11.03
N GLN A 240 -6.60 -4.44 -11.05
CA GLN A 240 -7.09 -3.11 -10.73
C GLN A 240 -8.09 -3.13 -9.57
N TYR A 241 -8.14 -2.04 -8.84
CA TYR A 241 -9.14 -1.80 -7.80
C TYR A 241 -9.39 -0.29 -7.66
N MET A 242 -10.49 0.08 -7.02
CA MET A 242 -10.84 1.45 -6.67
C MET A 242 -10.98 1.54 -5.14
N GLU A 243 -10.47 2.61 -4.54
CA GLU A 243 -10.50 2.83 -3.09
C GLU A 243 -10.97 4.25 -2.78
N ALA A 244 -11.82 4.39 -1.79
CA ALA A 244 -12.24 5.70 -1.30
C ALA A 244 -11.08 6.46 -0.63
N SER A 245 -11.07 7.78 -0.75
CA SER A 245 -10.09 8.63 -0.09
C SER A 245 -10.76 9.82 0.58
N HIS A 246 -10.27 10.20 1.76
CA HIS A 246 -10.79 11.36 2.47
C HIS A 246 -10.66 12.65 1.66
N SER A 247 -11.71 13.46 1.64
CA SER A 247 -11.70 14.80 1.07
C SER A 247 -10.86 15.77 1.92
N ALA A 248 -10.95 15.66 3.25
CA ALA A 248 -10.26 16.53 4.20
C ALA A 248 -8.76 16.22 4.31
N PHE A 249 -7.90 17.25 4.11
CA PHE A 249 -6.44 17.14 4.21
C PHE A 249 -5.96 16.47 5.51
N VAL A 250 -6.53 16.86 6.66
CA VAL A 250 -6.12 16.34 7.98
C VAL A 250 -6.38 14.83 8.10
N LYS A 251 -7.51 14.34 7.61
CA LYS A 251 -7.86 12.92 7.63
C LYS A 251 -6.96 12.12 6.68
N ARG A 252 -6.75 12.60 5.44
CA ARG A 252 -5.77 11.98 4.51
C ARG A 252 -4.40 11.87 5.13
N ARG A 253 -3.95 12.92 5.82
CA ARG A 253 -2.66 12.93 6.51
C ARG A 253 -2.57 11.86 7.58
N LYS A 254 -3.60 11.74 8.44
CA LYS A 254 -3.67 10.70 9.49
C LYS A 254 -3.56 9.29 8.90
N GLN A 255 -4.24 9.03 7.79
CA GLN A 255 -4.18 7.75 7.08
C GLN A 255 -2.78 7.47 6.49
N LYS A 256 -2.18 8.47 5.80
CA LYS A 256 -0.82 8.37 5.27
C LYS A 256 0.22 8.11 6.36
N ASP A 257 0.13 8.84 7.48
CA ASP A 257 1.03 8.66 8.63
C ASP A 257 0.94 7.24 9.21
N ARG A 258 -0.27 6.69 9.32
CA ARG A 258 -0.50 5.31 9.81
C ARG A 258 0.14 4.29 8.87
N ARG A 259 -0.14 4.37 7.56
CA ARG A 259 0.48 3.49 6.53
C ARG A 259 2.00 3.60 6.56
N ALA A 260 2.53 4.81 6.65
CA ALA A 260 3.97 5.05 6.76
C ALA A 260 4.59 4.43 8.02
N MET A 261 3.93 4.56 9.18
CA MET A 261 4.39 3.91 10.43
C MET A 261 4.44 2.39 10.30
N GLY A 262 3.42 1.77 9.68
CA GLY A 262 3.39 0.33 9.43
C GLY A 262 4.58 -0.13 8.59
N LEU A 263 4.81 0.51 7.43
CA LEU A 263 5.89 0.17 6.52
C LEU A 263 7.29 0.39 7.13
N ILE A 264 7.51 1.49 7.86
CA ILE A 264 8.78 1.76 8.55
C ILE A 264 9.04 0.70 9.62
N ARG A 265 8.01 0.37 10.43
CA ARG A 265 8.12 -0.68 11.47
C ARG A 265 8.45 -2.02 10.85
N LEU A 266 7.78 -2.40 9.76
CA LEU A 266 8.02 -3.64 9.04
C LEU A 266 9.45 -3.73 8.50
N LEU A 267 9.96 -2.67 7.85
CA LEU A 267 11.35 -2.61 7.38
C LEU A 267 12.34 -2.81 8.54
N VAL A 268 12.12 -2.16 9.68
CA VAL A 268 13.01 -2.28 10.85
C VAL A 268 12.95 -3.69 11.45
N GLN A 269 11.79 -4.31 11.52
CA GLN A 269 11.62 -5.68 12.02
C GLN A 269 12.32 -6.69 11.13
N HIS A 270 12.25 -6.52 9.80
CA HIS A 270 12.81 -7.44 8.82
C HIS A 270 14.15 -6.96 8.20
N ARG A 271 14.89 -6.08 8.89
CA ARG A 271 16.19 -5.53 8.41
C ARG A 271 17.24 -6.60 8.10
N ASP A 272 17.11 -7.78 8.71
CA ASP A 272 17.96 -8.94 8.45
C ASP A 272 17.82 -9.49 7.03
N ALA A 273 16.72 -9.21 6.33
CA ALA A 273 16.53 -9.57 4.93
C ALA A 273 17.38 -8.72 3.97
N ILE A 274 17.90 -7.57 4.41
CA ILE A 274 18.78 -6.72 3.59
C ILE A 274 20.07 -7.48 3.29
N GLY A 275 20.41 -7.57 2.00
CA GLY A 275 21.57 -8.32 1.49
C GLY A 275 21.30 -9.80 1.26
N GLN A 276 20.08 -10.29 1.55
CA GLN A 276 19.65 -11.66 1.34
C GLN A 276 18.53 -11.73 0.29
N HIS A 277 18.09 -12.93 -0.09
CA HIS A 277 16.95 -13.13 -1.00
C HIS A 277 17.10 -12.44 -2.38
N GLY A 278 18.29 -12.58 -3.01
CA GLY A 278 18.52 -12.13 -4.39
C GLY A 278 18.48 -10.61 -4.57
N ARG A 279 17.91 -10.15 -5.68
CA ARG A 279 17.78 -8.71 -5.97
C ARG A 279 16.79 -8.01 -5.06
N TYR A 280 15.83 -8.73 -4.50
CA TYR A 280 14.91 -8.18 -3.52
C TYR A 280 15.66 -7.59 -2.32
N GLY A 281 16.53 -8.36 -1.68
CA GLY A 281 17.30 -7.91 -0.52
C GLY A 281 18.50 -7.03 -0.85
N THR A 282 19.02 -7.04 -2.10
CA THR A 282 20.20 -6.24 -2.47
C THR A 282 19.85 -4.94 -3.19
N VAL A 283 18.65 -4.80 -3.75
CA VAL A 283 18.20 -3.61 -4.49
C VAL A 283 16.89 -3.08 -3.92
N VAL A 284 15.83 -3.90 -3.88
CA VAL A 284 14.47 -3.45 -3.53
C VAL A 284 14.39 -3.00 -2.07
N LEU A 285 14.77 -3.86 -1.12
CA LEU A 285 14.73 -3.51 0.31
C LEU A 285 15.66 -2.34 0.68
N PRO A 286 16.93 -2.27 0.22
CA PRO A 286 17.80 -1.11 0.47
C PRO A 286 17.25 0.20 -0.08
N PHE A 287 16.60 0.17 -1.27
CA PHE A 287 15.97 1.36 -1.83
C PHE A 287 14.78 1.82 -0.98
N ASN A 288 13.88 0.90 -0.58
CA ASN A 288 12.76 1.21 0.31
C ASN A 288 13.22 1.67 1.69
N TRP A 289 14.27 1.06 2.25
CA TRP A 289 14.90 1.51 3.48
C TRP A 289 15.42 2.95 3.37
N TRP A 290 16.15 3.23 2.28
CA TRP A 290 16.61 4.57 1.99
C TRP A 290 15.45 5.56 1.86
N PHE A 291 14.47 5.23 1.02
CA PHE A 291 13.35 6.10 0.71
C PHE A 291 12.48 6.42 1.94
N MET A 292 12.20 5.42 2.77
CA MET A 292 11.25 5.55 3.87
C MET A 292 11.88 5.96 5.19
N ILE A 293 13.15 5.60 5.43
CA ILE A 293 13.80 5.81 6.73
C ILE A 293 14.89 6.88 6.62
N VAL A 294 15.82 6.78 5.65
CA VAL A 294 17.01 7.64 5.61
C VAL A 294 16.72 8.98 4.94
N SER A 295 16.09 8.96 3.77
CA SER A 295 15.84 10.14 2.93
C SER A 295 15.05 11.26 3.64
N PRO A 296 13.98 10.99 4.43
CA PRO A 296 13.22 12.04 5.11
C PRO A 296 14.09 12.85 6.09
N TRP A 297 14.95 12.17 6.84
CA TRP A 297 15.86 12.83 7.81
C TRP A 297 16.99 13.59 7.11
N LEU A 298 17.55 13.03 6.04
CA LEU A 298 18.57 13.72 5.24
C LEU A 298 17.99 14.98 4.58
N LEU A 299 16.79 14.90 4.03
CA LEU A 299 16.12 16.04 3.42
C LEU A 299 15.86 17.14 4.44
N ALA A 300 15.29 16.79 5.60
CA ALA A 300 15.04 17.74 6.69
C ALA A 300 16.35 18.39 7.19
N GLY A 301 17.41 17.59 7.41
CA GLY A 301 18.73 18.08 7.81
C GLY A 301 19.35 18.99 6.76
N THR A 302 19.26 18.64 5.49
CA THR A 302 19.79 19.42 4.36
C THR A 302 19.08 20.78 4.24
N LEU A 303 17.74 20.80 4.31
CA LEU A 303 16.97 22.04 4.27
C LEU A 303 17.27 22.94 5.49
N SER A 304 17.42 22.35 6.66
CA SER A 304 17.80 23.08 7.88
C SER A 304 19.19 23.71 7.76
N LEU A 305 20.17 22.93 7.30
CA LEU A 305 21.55 23.43 7.10
C LEU A 305 21.63 24.48 6.00
N ALA A 306 20.88 24.32 4.90
CA ALA A 306 20.81 25.32 3.83
C ALA A 306 20.20 26.64 4.35
N THR A 307 19.18 26.57 5.17
CA THR A 307 18.57 27.73 5.84
C THR A 307 19.58 28.43 6.75
N LEU A 308 20.28 27.69 7.62
CA LEU A 308 21.31 28.23 8.51
C LEU A 308 22.48 28.84 7.72
N ALA A 309 22.90 28.19 6.63
CA ALA A 309 23.91 28.73 5.73
C ALA A 309 23.48 30.08 5.14
N GLY A 310 22.26 30.17 4.67
CA GLY A 310 21.70 31.44 4.13
C GLY A 310 21.75 32.56 5.15
N PHE A 311 21.40 32.32 6.41
CA PHE A 311 21.53 33.29 7.49
C PHE A 311 22.98 33.69 7.77
N ALA A 312 23.89 32.74 7.76
CA ALA A 312 25.33 32.99 7.98
C ALA A 312 25.97 33.80 6.85
N PHE A 313 25.47 33.66 5.61
CA PHE A 313 26.02 34.38 4.44
C PHE A 313 25.46 35.77 4.22
N GLY A 314 24.19 36.04 4.57
CA GLY A 314 23.58 37.28 4.24
C GLY A 314 22.29 37.60 5.00
N GLY A 315 22.13 37.20 6.25
CA GLY A 315 20.97 37.52 7.07
C GLY A 315 19.64 37.09 6.41
N PRO A 316 18.92 38.01 5.70
CA PRO A 316 17.61 37.68 5.09
C PRO A 316 17.66 36.56 4.05
N LEU A 317 18.82 36.23 3.47
CA LEU A 317 18.94 35.11 2.53
C LEU A 317 18.60 33.75 3.16
N GLY A 318 18.70 33.64 4.48
CA GLY A 318 18.24 32.44 5.20
C GLY A 318 16.73 32.16 5.06
N LEU A 319 15.93 33.15 4.72
CA LEU A 319 14.49 32.98 4.50
C LEU A 319 14.15 32.45 3.11
N ILE A 320 15.07 32.43 2.16
CA ILE A 320 14.81 31.99 0.77
C ILE A 320 14.44 30.51 0.76
N VAL A 321 15.22 29.65 1.42
CA VAL A 321 14.96 28.19 1.43
C VAL A 321 13.59 27.85 2.03
N PRO A 322 13.25 28.27 3.26
CA PRO A 322 11.93 27.98 3.83
C PRO A 322 10.80 28.69 3.07
N GLY A 323 11.05 29.86 2.47
CA GLY A 323 10.07 30.56 1.65
C GLY A 323 9.73 29.82 0.35
N VAL A 324 10.74 29.31 -0.35
CA VAL A 324 10.57 28.49 -1.57
C VAL A 324 9.86 27.18 -1.25
N VAL A 325 10.32 26.46 -0.22
CA VAL A 325 9.72 25.18 0.20
C VAL A 325 8.28 25.40 0.68
N GLY A 326 8.03 26.43 1.50
CA GLY A 326 6.69 26.75 1.98
C GLY A 326 5.74 27.16 0.85
N GLY A 327 6.22 27.97 -0.11
CA GLY A 327 5.47 28.32 -1.31
C GLY A 327 5.15 27.11 -2.18
N PHE A 328 6.13 26.22 -2.38
CA PHE A 328 5.93 24.98 -3.13
C PHE A 328 4.88 24.07 -2.47
N ILE A 329 4.93 23.92 -1.15
CA ILE A 329 3.93 23.15 -0.38
C ILE A 329 2.56 23.82 -0.50
N LEU A 330 2.47 25.13 -0.35
CA LEU A 330 1.21 25.87 -0.40
C LEU A 330 0.52 25.76 -1.77
N ILE A 331 1.27 25.86 -2.86
CA ILE A 331 0.75 25.77 -4.23
C ILE A 331 0.41 24.30 -4.56
N GLY A 332 1.28 23.36 -4.18
CA GLY A 332 1.08 21.93 -4.42
C GLY A 332 -0.10 21.34 -3.65
N SER A 333 -0.36 21.83 -2.42
CA SER A 333 -1.53 21.40 -1.65
C SER A 333 -2.87 21.82 -2.23
N ARG A 334 -2.85 22.77 -3.21
CA ARG A 334 -4.01 23.25 -3.96
C ARG A 334 -4.08 22.67 -5.38
N ASP A 335 -3.22 21.71 -5.68
CA ASP A 335 -3.12 21.06 -6.99
C ASP A 335 -2.87 22.03 -8.18
N GLN A 336 -2.03 23.04 -7.94
CA GLN A 336 -1.76 24.14 -8.89
C GLN A 336 -0.35 24.12 -9.48
N LEU A 337 0.42 23.03 -9.29
CA LEU A 337 1.80 22.91 -9.79
C LEU A 337 1.91 22.29 -11.18
N GLY A 338 0.79 21.82 -11.77
CA GLY A 338 0.80 21.19 -13.10
C GLY A 338 1.80 20.03 -13.17
N SER A 339 2.76 20.07 -14.11
CA SER A 339 3.77 19.01 -14.26
C SER A 339 4.68 18.79 -13.03
N LEU A 340 4.75 19.74 -12.12
CA LEU A 340 5.51 19.60 -10.86
C LEU A 340 4.70 18.98 -9.71
N GLN A 341 3.43 18.64 -9.95
CA GLN A 341 2.58 18.04 -8.91
C GLN A 341 3.12 16.70 -8.40
N ALA A 342 3.73 15.90 -9.26
CA ALA A 342 4.41 14.66 -8.87
C ALA A 342 5.59 14.92 -7.89
N ALA A 343 6.34 16.00 -8.10
CA ALA A 343 7.42 16.39 -7.19
C ALA A 343 6.88 16.85 -5.83
N TYR A 344 5.73 17.55 -5.81
CA TYR A 344 5.05 17.88 -4.57
C TYR A 344 4.56 16.62 -3.84
N SER A 345 3.94 15.67 -4.54
CA SER A 345 3.48 14.41 -3.94
C SER A 345 4.61 13.61 -3.31
N LEU A 346 5.79 13.62 -3.96
CA LEU A 346 7.02 13.02 -3.42
C LEU A 346 7.47 13.74 -2.14
N LEU A 347 7.50 15.08 -2.14
CA LEU A 347 7.87 15.88 -0.95
C LEU A 347 6.87 15.65 0.20
N ASP A 348 5.56 15.65 -0.08
CA ASP A 348 4.50 15.37 0.91
C ASP A 348 4.68 13.98 1.54
N THR A 349 5.06 12.99 0.74
CA THR A 349 5.38 11.64 1.21
C THR A 349 6.60 11.66 2.14
N GLN A 350 7.68 12.36 1.78
CA GLN A 350 8.86 12.48 2.64
C GLN A 350 8.54 13.16 3.98
N ILE A 351 7.64 14.15 3.97
CA ILE A 351 7.15 14.80 5.19
C ILE A 351 6.34 13.81 6.05
N SER A 352 5.45 13.01 5.43
CA SER A 352 4.69 11.97 6.12
C SER A 352 5.59 10.92 6.77
N LEU A 353 6.59 10.44 6.04
CA LEU A 353 7.57 9.47 6.52
C LEU A 353 8.41 10.02 7.69
N LEU A 354 8.78 11.31 7.64
CA LEU A 354 9.48 11.96 8.73
C LEU A 354 8.61 12.02 10.00
N PHE A 355 7.36 12.45 9.88
CA PHE A 355 6.43 12.48 11.03
C PHE A 355 6.12 11.09 11.56
N ALA A 356 5.93 10.10 10.69
CA ALA A 356 5.76 8.71 11.07
C ALA A 356 6.96 8.18 11.86
N SER A 357 8.19 8.47 11.38
CA SER A 357 9.43 8.11 12.10
C SER A 357 9.49 8.73 13.49
N VAL A 358 9.13 10.03 13.62
CA VAL A 358 9.11 10.72 14.92
C VAL A 358 8.08 10.11 15.87
N LYS A 359 6.86 9.79 15.37
CA LYS A 359 5.82 9.12 16.15
C LYS A 359 6.28 7.75 16.65
N LEU A 360 6.89 6.94 15.78
CA LEU A 360 7.44 5.63 16.16
C LEU A 360 8.54 5.75 17.22
N LEU A 361 9.43 6.73 17.13
CA LEU A 361 10.45 7.00 18.15
C LEU A 361 9.89 7.42 19.50
N ARG A 362 8.66 7.97 19.51
CA ARG A 362 7.90 8.30 20.74
C ARG A 362 7.09 7.13 21.28
N GLY A 363 7.10 5.97 20.61
CA GLY A 363 6.30 4.81 20.99
C GLY A 363 4.80 4.96 20.62
N GLU A 364 4.47 5.90 19.73
CA GLU A 364 3.13 6.05 19.21
C GLU A 364 2.86 5.04 18.08
N GLY A 365 1.65 4.53 18.00
CA GLY A 365 1.20 3.63 16.93
C GLY A 365 0.20 2.62 17.45
N SER A 366 -0.92 2.46 16.72
CA SER A 366 -1.97 1.47 17.02
C SER A 366 -2.26 0.68 15.75
N ALA A 367 -2.42 -0.62 15.90
CA ALA A 367 -2.87 -1.53 14.83
C ALA A 367 -4.39 -1.43 14.60
N THR A 368 -5.13 -0.78 15.51
CA THR A 368 -6.58 -0.59 15.39
C THR A 368 -6.90 0.82 14.90
N TRP A 369 -7.95 0.94 14.08
CA TRP A 369 -8.46 2.22 13.59
C TRP A 369 -9.98 2.31 13.82
N GLU A 370 -10.50 3.52 13.85
CA GLU A 370 -11.94 3.80 13.88
C GLU A 370 -12.50 3.77 12.45
N VAL A 371 -13.75 3.33 12.33
CA VAL A 371 -14.52 3.41 11.08
C VAL A 371 -14.73 4.88 10.71
N ASP A 372 -14.52 5.26 9.47
CA ASP A 372 -14.74 6.62 9.00
C ASP A 372 -15.95 6.66 8.05
N GLU A 373 -17.04 7.28 8.51
CA GLU A 373 -18.29 7.37 7.78
C GLU A 373 -18.15 8.11 6.43
N GLU A 374 -17.21 9.08 6.32
CA GLU A 374 -16.97 9.80 5.06
C GLU A 374 -16.54 8.84 3.93
N LEU A 375 -15.73 7.81 4.25
CA LEU A 375 -15.32 6.83 3.24
C LEU A 375 -16.50 5.95 2.80
N ARG A 376 -17.43 5.65 3.71
CA ARG A 376 -18.64 4.86 3.40
C ARG A 376 -19.61 5.64 2.50
N GLU A 377 -19.75 6.96 2.74
CA GLU A 377 -20.56 7.84 1.86
C GLU A 377 -20.04 7.92 0.43
N GLN A 378 -18.74 7.77 0.23
CA GLN A 378 -18.13 7.81 -1.10
C GLN A 378 -18.22 6.46 -1.83
N TYR A 379 -18.45 5.38 -1.09
CA TYR A 379 -18.60 4.05 -1.65
C TYR A 379 -20.00 3.82 -2.23
N GLU A 380 -21.05 4.40 -1.59
CA GLU A 380 -22.43 4.39 -2.09
C GLU A 380 -22.54 5.06 -3.48
#